data_4c40e36a523800403b25ae1594ab21d8
#
_entry.id   4c40e36a523800403b25ae1594ab21d8
#
_cell.length_a   1.000
_cell.length_b   1.000
_cell.length_c   1.000
_cell.angle_alpha   90.00
_cell.angle_beta   90.00
_cell.angle_gamma   90.00
#
_symmetry.space_group_name_H-M   'P 1'
#
loop_
_entity.id
_entity.type
_entity.pdbx_description
1 polymer ?
#
loop_
_entity_poly.entity_id
_entity_poly.type
_entity_poly.pdbx_seq_one_letter_code
_entity_poly.pdbx_strand_id
1 'polypeptide(L)'
;MNPLVFLQDIASGLIGLLGKQLKIIWKQAKDYDILMVTGDIVVAAIAYFTKKPYIIFLSAYSSYYEGKLNLGLILPFFLNSPRCLAIFTRDNFTAEDLQKQGIRKAQFVGTPMMDNLTPRGVNLNLDSASLMIALLPGSRIPEARNNLILLLKLVEMIDQISSQKIQFRVAAVGSLMAELDQIAICLNWQHQNGRLTNKNGLEVICYSDSFADILNAANLVLGMAGTANEQAVGLGKPVITIPGNGPAFTYRFAEAQLRLLGLSIQLIGTKPADDSILNQTAQKVKQTLENTEYLKLCLNNGEQRMGKPGGSLKIAQFIINSVSGKLS
;
A
#
# COMPACT_ATOMS: atom_id res chain seq x y z
N MET A 1 6.03 -7.60 -18.78
CA MET A 1 4.66 -7.66 -19.38
C MET A 1 4.58 -8.83 -20.34
N ASN A 2 3.49 -9.59 -20.31
CA ASN A 2 3.29 -10.70 -21.24
C ASN A 2 2.88 -10.09 -22.61
N PRO A 3 3.62 -10.35 -23.72
CA PRO A 3 3.32 -9.77 -25.03
C PRO A 3 1.92 -10.09 -25.57
N LEU A 4 1.38 -11.27 -25.20
CA LEU A 4 0.04 -11.71 -25.61
C LEU A 4 -1.07 -10.88 -24.94
N VAL A 5 -0.90 -10.50 -23.66
CA VAL A 5 -1.85 -9.65 -22.95
C VAL A 5 -1.85 -8.23 -23.55
N PHE A 6 -0.68 -7.71 -23.88
CA PHE A 6 -0.53 -6.41 -24.54
C PHE A 6 -1.21 -6.37 -25.93
N LEU A 7 -1.11 -7.44 -26.70
CA LEU A 7 -1.79 -7.56 -28.00
C LEU A 7 -3.33 -7.65 -27.84
N GLN A 8 -3.81 -8.34 -26.81
CA GLN A 8 -5.23 -8.41 -26.49
C GLN A 8 -5.78 -7.05 -26.04
N ASP A 9 -5.03 -6.30 -25.23
CA ASP A 9 -5.40 -4.95 -24.79
C ASP A 9 -5.46 -3.97 -25.98
N ILE A 10 -4.55 -4.10 -26.95
CA ILE A 10 -4.59 -3.35 -28.22
C ILE A 10 -5.85 -3.68 -29.01
N ALA A 11 -6.16 -4.96 -29.15
CA ALA A 11 -7.35 -5.43 -29.88
C ALA A 11 -8.67 -5.02 -29.20
N SER A 12 -8.69 -4.85 -27.88
CA SER A 12 -9.85 -4.40 -27.09
C SER A 12 -10.11 -2.89 -27.15
N GLY A 13 -9.38 -2.14 -27.98
CA GLY A 13 -9.62 -0.70 -28.18
C GLY A 13 -8.80 0.23 -27.27
N LEU A 14 -7.80 -0.30 -26.57
CA LEU A 14 -6.90 0.50 -25.69
C LEU A 14 -6.28 1.69 -26.42
N ILE A 15 -5.86 1.52 -27.68
CA ILE A 15 -5.27 2.60 -28.49
C ILE A 15 -6.30 3.70 -28.75
N GLY A 16 -7.55 3.32 -29.05
CA GLY A 16 -8.64 4.29 -29.26
C GLY A 16 -8.99 5.06 -27.99
N LEU A 17 -8.98 4.39 -26.85
CA LEU A 17 -9.21 5.02 -25.55
C LEU A 17 -8.07 5.97 -25.20
N LEU A 18 -6.82 5.55 -25.33
CA LEU A 18 -5.64 6.39 -25.10
C LEU A 18 -5.62 7.60 -26.03
N GLY A 19 -5.97 7.43 -27.30
CA GLY A 19 -6.07 8.53 -28.25
C GLY A 19 -7.12 9.57 -27.85
N LYS A 20 -8.28 9.13 -27.38
CA LYS A 20 -9.35 10.03 -26.87
C LYS A 20 -8.88 10.76 -25.61
N GLN A 21 -8.27 10.04 -24.65
CA GLN A 21 -7.73 10.64 -23.43
C GLN A 21 -6.64 11.67 -23.73
N LEU A 22 -5.70 11.35 -24.59
CA LEU A 22 -4.65 12.28 -25.05
C LEU A 22 -5.22 13.55 -25.67
N LYS A 23 -6.24 13.43 -26.52
CA LYS A 23 -6.90 14.58 -27.14
C LYS A 23 -7.57 15.49 -26.10
N ILE A 24 -8.22 14.91 -25.09
CA ILE A 24 -8.86 15.66 -23.99
C ILE A 24 -7.78 16.38 -23.17
N ILE A 25 -6.75 15.66 -22.74
CA ILE A 25 -5.65 16.22 -21.95
C ILE A 25 -4.96 17.35 -22.71
N TRP A 26 -4.70 17.17 -23.99
CA TRP A 26 -4.06 18.17 -24.82
C TRP A 26 -4.89 19.46 -24.98
N LYS A 27 -6.23 19.32 -25.08
CA LYS A 27 -7.14 20.46 -25.12
C LYS A 27 -7.15 21.20 -23.78
N GLN A 28 -7.27 20.47 -22.67
CA GLN A 28 -7.35 21.05 -21.33
C GLN A 28 -6.00 21.60 -20.84
N ALA A 29 -4.88 20.97 -21.20
CA ALA A 29 -3.56 21.41 -20.77
C ALA A 29 -3.22 22.86 -21.14
N LYS A 30 -3.91 23.45 -22.12
CA LYS A 30 -3.72 24.85 -22.52
C LYS A 30 -4.12 25.82 -21.42
N ASP A 31 -5.06 25.44 -20.58
CA ASP A 31 -5.66 26.28 -19.53
C ASP A 31 -4.86 26.22 -18.21
N TYR A 32 -3.76 25.46 -18.16
CA TYR A 32 -2.94 25.28 -16.97
C TYR A 32 -1.49 25.70 -17.21
N ASP A 33 -0.84 26.24 -16.18
CA ASP A 33 0.56 26.69 -16.23
C ASP A 33 1.53 25.52 -16.08
N ILE A 34 1.17 24.50 -15.28
CA ILE A 34 1.98 23.34 -14.97
C ILE A 34 1.12 22.09 -14.88
N LEU A 35 1.68 20.94 -15.23
CA LEU A 35 1.04 19.65 -15.09
C LEU A 35 1.74 18.83 -13.99
N MET A 36 0.98 18.24 -13.10
CA MET A 36 1.46 17.20 -12.21
C MET A 36 0.93 15.84 -12.67
N VAL A 37 1.80 14.90 -12.89
CA VAL A 37 1.47 13.54 -13.30
C VAL A 37 1.98 12.51 -12.30
N THR A 38 1.20 11.48 -12.08
CA THR A 38 1.52 10.41 -11.13
C THR A 38 1.44 9.07 -11.82
N GLY A 39 2.49 8.25 -11.70
CA GLY A 39 2.49 6.90 -12.26
C GLY A 39 3.82 6.49 -12.88
N ASP A 40 3.77 6.14 -14.16
CA ASP A 40 4.84 5.50 -14.92
C ASP A 40 5.26 6.29 -16.19
N ILE A 41 5.95 5.61 -17.09
CA ILE A 41 6.43 6.18 -18.37
C ILE A 41 5.29 6.72 -19.24
N VAL A 42 4.10 6.16 -19.18
CA VAL A 42 2.98 6.58 -20.04
C VAL A 42 2.55 7.99 -19.67
N VAL A 43 2.38 8.27 -18.38
CA VAL A 43 2.00 9.61 -17.91
C VAL A 43 3.11 10.64 -18.13
N ALA A 44 4.39 10.22 -18.03
CA ALA A 44 5.52 11.06 -18.36
C ALA A 44 5.52 11.48 -19.86
N ALA A 45 5.25 10.53 -20.74
CA ALA A 45 5.13 10.78 -22.18
C ALA A 45 3.94 11.72 -22.49
N ILE A 46 2.79 11.48 -21.88
CA ILE A 46 1.61 12.33 -22.03
C ILE A 46 1.95 13.79 -21.64
N ALA A 47 2.53 14.00 -20.47
CA ALA A 47 2.91 15.32 -20.00
C ALA A 47 3.91 15.98 -20.96
N TYR A 48 4.91 15.26 -21.42
CA TYR A 48 5.90 15.75 -22.37
C TYR A 48 5.26 16.28 -23.66
N PHE A 49 4.32 15.54 -24.24
CA PHE A 49 3.69 15.92 -25.52
C PHE A 49 2.69 17.08 -25.40
N THR A 50 2.26 17.47 -24.20
CA THR A 50 1.46 18.70 -24.01
C THR A 50 2.24 19.97 -24.26
N LYS A 51 3.59 19.90 -24.27
CA LYS A 51 4.54 21.03 -24.34
C LYS A 51 4.50 21.97 -23.12
N LYS A 52 3.75 21.65 -22.08
CA LYS A 52 3.71 22.40 -20.81
C LYS A 52 4.85 21.98 -19.87
N PRO A 53 5.26 22.84 -18.93
CA PRO A 53 6.06 22.42 -17.79
C PRO A 53 5.33 21.32 -17.01
N TYR A 54 6.07 20.37 -16.46
CA TYR A 54 5.48 19.27 -15.70
C TYR A 54 6.37 18.79 -14.57
N ILE A 55 5.70 18.18 -13.59
CA ILE A 55 6.28 17.50 -12.44
C ILE A 55 5.78 16.05 -12.46
N ILE A 56 6.64 15.13 -12.09
CA ILE A 56 6.31 13.70 -12.05
C ILE A 56 6.43 13.19 -10.61
N PHE A 57 5.42 12.47 -10.14
CA PHE A 57 5.53 11.60 -8.97
C PHE A 57 5.58 10.15 -9.45
N LEU A 58 6.75 9.52 -9.31
CA LEU A 58 7.02 8.14 -9.73
C LEU A 58 6.50 7.15 -8.67
N SER A 59 5.18 7.04 -8.52
CA SER A 59 4.54 6.20 -7.50
C SER A 59 4.69 4.70 -7.76
N ALA A 60 4.82 4.29 -9.03
CA ALA A 60 4.89 2.89 -9.43
C ALA A 60 6.31 2.29 -9.39
N TYR A 61 7.34 3.14 -9.28
CA TYR A 61 8.73 2.72 -9.34
C TYR A 61 9.42 2.77 -7.99
N SER A 62 10.21 1.74 -7.67
CA SER A 62 11.11 1.74 -6.53
C SER A 62 12.35 0.90 -6.83
N SER A 63 13.52 1.46 -6.54
CA SER A 63 14.79 0.75 -6.67
C SER A 63 14.95 -0.38 -5.63
N TYR A 64 14.11 -0.41 -4.60
CA TYR A 64 14.08 -1.53 -3.65
C TYR A 64 13.64 -2.86 -4.26
N TYR A 65 12.92 -2.86 -5.40
CA TYR A 65 12.49 -4.11 -6.02
C TYR A 65 13.66 -4.93 -6.57
N GLU A 66 14.67 -4.27 -7.15
CA GLU A 66 15.77 -4.92 -7.87
C GLU A 66 17.16 -4.32 -7.53
N GLY A 67 17.25 -3.48 -6.48
CA GLY A 67 18.46 -2.78 -6.07
C GLY A 67 18.82 -1.58 -6.97
N LYS A 68 18.33 -1.55 -8.19
CA LYS A 68 18.50 -0.47 -9.18
C LYS A 68 17.28 -0.39 -10.08
N LEU A 69 16.82 0.83 -10.35
CA LEU A 69 15.72 1.02 -11.28
C LEU A 69 16.17 0.90 -12.73
N ASN A 70 15.56 -0.01 -13.47
CA ASN A 70 15.77 -0.11 -14.90
C ASN A 70 14.90 0.91 -15.65
N LEU A 71 15.50 2.00 -16.08
CA LEU A 71 14.80 3.10 -16.77
C LEU A 71 14.51 2.80 -18.26
N GLY A 72 15.16 1.79 -18.83
CA GLY A 72 15.14 1.61 -20.29
C GLY A 72 15.72 2.83 -21.03
N LEU A 73 15.46 2.92 -22.33
CA LEU A 73 15.99 4.00 -23.17
C LEU A 73 15.07 5.24 -23.23
N ILE A 74 13.79 5.07 -23.01
CA ILE A 74 12.77 6.08 -23.30
C ILE A 74 12.46 6.95 -22.07
N LEU A 75 12.37 6.36 -20.88
CA LEU A 75 12.02 7.10 -19.67
C LEU A 75 13.03 8.22 -19.35
N PRO A 76 14.35 8.02 -19.42
CA PRO A 76 15.33 9.10 -19.19
C PRO A 76 15.14 10.31 -20.08
N PHE A 77 14.69 10.13 -21.32
CA PHE A 77 14.39 11.22 -22.23
C PHE A 77 13.32 12.16 -21.69
N PHE A 78 12.24 11.62 -21.14
CA PHE A 78 11.19 12.44 -20.54
C PHE A 78 11.63 13.06 -19.21
N LEU A 79 12.34 12.29 -18.37
CA LEU A 79 12.79 12.76 -17.06
C LEU A 79 13.84 13.87 -17.15
N ASN A 80 14.74 13.82 -18.14
CA ASN A 80 15.77 14.84 -18.37
C ASN A 80 15.29 16.04 -19.19
N SER A 81 14.05 16.04 -19.67
CA SER A 81 13.49 17.18 -20.42
C SER A 81 13.63 18.49 -19.63
N PRO A 82 14.00 19.62 -20.28
CA PRO A 82 13.97 20.94 -19.64
C PRO A 82 12.58 21.29 -19.07
N ARG A 83 11.52 20.78 -19.65
CA ARG A 83 10.13 20.99 -19.19
C ARG A 83 9.75 20.15 -17.96
N CYS A 84 10.49 19.08 -17.67
CA CYS A 84 10.36 18.35 -16.40
C CYS A 84 11.03 19.18 -15.31
N LEU A 85 10.24 19.79 -14.42
CA LEU A 85 10.75 20.68 -13.38
C LEU A 85 11.28 19.92 -12.18
N ALA A 86 10.58 18.84 -11.76
CA ALA A 86 10.99 17.97 -10.67
C ALA A 86 10.47 16.56 -10.86
N ILE A 87 11.14 15.61 -10.22
CA ILE A 87 10.77 14.21 -10.19
C ILE A 87 10.73 13.79 -8.72
N PHE A 88 9.54 13.59 -8.19
CA PHE A 88 9.35 13.08 -6.85
C PHE A 88 9.28 11.56 -6.88
N THR A 89 10.03 10.93 -5.99
CA THR A 89 10.07 9.48 -5.85
C THR A 89 9.27 9.03 -4.64
N ARG A 90 8.90 7.75 -4.60
CA ARG A 90 8.17 7.17 -3.49
C ARG A 90 9.04 6.86 -2.27
N ASP A 91 10.35 6.76 -2.45
CA ASP A 91 11.34 6.49 -1.41
C ASP A 91 12.67 7.17 -1.74
N ASN A 92 13.49 7.39 -0.72
CA ASN A 92 14.77 8.08 -0.85
C ASN A 92 15.80 7.26 -1.64
N PHE A 93 15.81 5.95 -1.49
CA PHE A 93 16.73 5.07 -2.20
C PHE A 93 16.56 5.17 -3.72
N THR A 94 15.30 5.28 -4.18
CA THR A 94 14.98 5.51 -5.59
C THR A 94 15.45 6.89 -6.08
N ALA A 95 15.33 7.94 -5.26
CA ALA A 95 15.84 9.26 -5.62
C ALA A 95 17.37 9.24 -5.82
N GLU A 96 18.09 8.66 -4.88
CA GLU A 96 19.55 8.52 -4.96
C GLU A 96 20.00 7.67 -6.14
N ASP A 97 19.32 6.56 -6.41
CA ASP A 97 19.61 5.71 -7.56
C ASP A 97 19.40 6.45 -8.90
N LEU A 98 18.28 7.17 -9.03
CA LEU A 98 18.03 8.00 -10.21
C LEU A 98 19.08 9.09 -10.41
N GLN A 99 19.50 9.75 -9.34
CA GLN A 99 20.58 10.77 -9.40
C GLN A 99 21.89 10.15 -9.87
N LYS A 100 22.27 8.97 -9.37
CA LYS A 100 23.44 8.20 -9.83
C LYS A 100 23.34 7.81 -11.31
N GLN A 101 22.13 7.63 -11.82
CA GLN A 101 21.85 7.35 -13.24
C GLN A 101 21.75 8.63 -14.11
N GLY A 102 22.07 9.80 -13.57
CA GLY A 102 22.07 11.07 -14.32
C GLY A 102 20.75 11.82 -14.32
N ILE A 103 19.73 11.36 -13.59
CA ILE A 103 18.44 12.05 -13.43
C ILE A 103 18.52 13.00 -12.21
N ARG A 104 19.23 14.12 -12.38
CA ARG A 104 19.57 15.03 -11.28
C ARG A 104 18.37 15.69 -10.59
N LYS A 105 17.22 15.77 -11.26
CA LYS A 105 15.97 16.38 -10.73
C LYS A 105 15.17 15.44 -9.83
N ALA A 106 15.60 14.19 -9.66
CA ALA A 106 14.97 13.23 -8.78
C ALA A 106 15.19 13.63 -7.31
N GLN A 107 14.12 13.63 -6.52
CA GLN A 107 14.18 13.95 -5.09
C GLN A 107 13.09 13.20 -4.32
N PHE A 108 13.34 12.98 -3.06
CA PHE A 108 12.39 12.42 -2.11
C PHE A 108 12.02 13.47 -1.06
N VAL A 109 10.73 13.71 -0.88
CA VAL A 109 10.20 14.72 0.05
C VAL A 109 9.25 14.12 1.10
N GLY A 110 9.17 12.80 1.15
CA GLY A 110 8.15 12.03 1.84
C GLY A 110 7.11 11.51 0.85
N THR A 111 6.49 10.39 1.17
CA THR A 111 5.46 9.84 0.29
C THR A 111 4.06 10.33 0.70
N PRO A 112 3.26 10.88 -0.24
CA PRO A 112 1.91 11.40 0.04
C PRO A 112 0.97 10.41 0.72
N MET A 113 1.15 9.10 0.53
CA MET A 113 0.29 8.09 1.15
C MET A 113 0.39 8.06 2.68
N MET A 114 1.43 8.67 3.27
CA MET A 114 1.61 8.74 4.72
C MET A 114 0.90 9.95 5.36
N ASP A 115 0.40 10.91 4.58
CA ASP A 115 -0.08 12.19 5.09
C ASP A 115 -1.43 12.12 5.81
N ASN A 116 -2.28 11.14 5.48
CA ASN A 116 -3.64 11.01 6.02
C ASN A 116 -3.77 9.89 7.05
N LEU A 117 -2.71 9.65 7.83
CA LEU A 117 -2.67 8.59 8.84
C LEU A 117 -2.75 9.11 10.28
N THR A 118 -3.13 10.37 10.48
CA THR A 118 -3.41 10.90 11.81
C THR A 118 -4.70 10.28 12.36
N PRO A 119 -4.69 9.69 13.56
CA PRO A 119 -5.89 9.15 14.19
C PRO A 119 -6.95 10.23 14.38
N ARG A 120 -8.21 9.89 14.19
CA ARG A 120 -9.37 10.78 14.40
C ARG A 120 -10.00 10.63 15.79
N GLY A 121 -9.48 9.73 16.62
CA GLY A 121 -9.97 9.47 17.96
C GLY A 121 -11.22 8.58 17.99
N VAL A 122 -11.38 7.74 16.99
CA VAL A 122 -12.50 6.77 16.95
C VAL A 122 -12.36 5.77 18.09
N ASN A 123 -13.43 5.57 18.85
CA ASN A 123 -13.45 4.54 19.88
C ASN A 123 -13.44 3.13 19.23
N LEU A 124 -12.29 2.48 19.30
CA LEU A 124 -12.11 1.11 18.80
C LEU A 124 -12.52 0.04 19.81
N ASN A 125 -13.14 0.42 20.95
CA ASN A 125 -13.52 -0.49 22.03
C ASN A 125 -12.35 -1.38 22.48
N LEU A 126 -11.18 -0.75 22.71
CA LEU A 126 -9.98 -1.42 23.15
C LEU A 126 -9.88 -1.46 24.67
N ASP A 127 -9.51 -2.63 25.18
CA ASP A 127 -9.03 -2.80 26.56
C ASP A 127 -7.54 -2.45 26.58
N SER A 128 -7.16 -1.51 27.43
CA SER A 128 -5.78 -0.99 27.53
C SER A 128 -4.75 -2.05 27.96
N ALA A 129 -5.19 -3.13 28.59
CA ALA A 129 -4.33 -4.24 29.00
C ALA A 129 -4.12 -5.30 27.89
N SER A 130 -4.81 -5.16 26.76
CA SER A 130 -4.76 -6.13 25.66
C SER A 130 -3.93 -5.64 24.49
N LEU A 131 -3.23 -6.55 23.82
CA LEU A 131 -2.62 -6.28 22.53
C LEU A 131 -3.68 -6.15 21.44
N MET A 132 -3.43 -5.35 20.42
CA MET A 132 -4.32 -5.21 19.28
C MET A 132 -3.62 -5.61 17.98
N ILE A 133 -4.24 -6.52 17.24
CA ILE A 133 -3.82 -6.89 15.89
C ILE A 133 -4.81 -6.31 14.88
N ALA A 134 -4.27 -5.53 13.92
CA ALA A 134 -5.05 -5.02 12.80
C ALA A 134 -5.11 -6.06 11.68
N LEU A 135 -6.29 -6.23 11.09
CA LEU A 135 -6.54 -7.10 9.93
C LEU A 135 -6.82 -6.24 8.71
N LEU A 136 -6.02 -6.42 7.65
CA LEU A 136 -6.12 -5.70 6.39
C LEU A 136 -6.39 -6.66 5.23
N PRO A 137 -7.64 -7.07 5.00
CA PRO A 137 -7.98 -8.06 3.98
C PRO A 137 -7.89 -7.53 2.54
N GLY A 138 -7.70 -6.22 2.36
CA GLY A 138 -7.74 -5.53 1.09
C GLY A 138 -9.09 -4.85 0.81
N SER A 139 -9.25 -4.30 -0.40
CA SER A 139 -10.41 -3.45 -0.73
C SER A 139 -11.23 -3.94 -1.92
N ARG A 140 -10.75 -4.91 -2.69
CA ARG A 140 -11.43 -5.38 -3.92
C ARG A 140 -12.23 -6.64 -3.65
N ILE A 141 -13.52 -6.61 -3.94
CA ILE A 141 -14.38 -7.81 -3.88
C ILE A 141 -14.22 -8.58 -5.22
N PRO A 142 -14.19 -9.92 -5.22
CA PRO A 142 -14.42 -10.84 -4.09
C PRO A 142 -13.18 -11.16 -3.24
N GLU A 143 -12.01 -10.68 -3.58
CA GLU A 143 -10.76 -11.08 -2.94
C GLU A 143 -10.70 -10.68 -1.47
N ALA A 144 -11.10 -9.44 -1.14
CA ALA A 144 -11.12 -8.96 0.25
C ALA A 144 -12.01 -9.82 1.14
N ARG A 145 -13.15 -10.34 0.62
CA ARG A 145 -13.98 -11.31 1.32
C ARG A 145 -13.23 -12.62 1.60
N ASN A 146 -12.60 -13.18 0.57
CA ASN A 146 -11.86 -14.44 0.70
C ASN A 146 -10.66 -14.29 1.65
N ASN A 147 -9.98 -13.17 1.57
CA ASN A 147 -8.87 -12.83 2.47
C ASN A 147 -9.34 -12.66 3.91
N LEU A 148 -10.48 -12.01 4.14
CA LEU A 148 -11.04 -11.89 5.50
C LEU A 148 -11.40 -13.26 6.09
N ILE A 149 -11.96 -14.16 5.29
CA ILE A 149 -12.23 -15.54 5.72
C ILE A 149 -10.93 -16.24 6.17
N LEU A 150 -9.84 -16.11 5.40
CA LEU A 150 -8.54 -16.67 5.79
C LEU A 150 -7.99 -16.03 7.07
N LEU A 151 -8.08 -14.71 7.19
CA LEU A 151 -7.63 -14.00 8.39
C LEU A 151 -8.46 -14.36 9.63
N LEU A 152 -9.77 -14.60 9.51
CA LEU A 152 -10.60 -15.03 10.63
C LEU A 152 -10.24 -16.44 11.10
N LYS A 153 -9.93 -17.38 10.19
CA LYS A 153 -9.39 -18.69 10.56
C LYS A 153 -8.05 -18.57 11.28
N LEU A 154 -7.17 -17.68 10.79
CA LEU A 154 -5.88 -17.41 11.42
C LEU A 154 -6.05 -16.81 12.81
N VAL A 155 -7.01 -15.92 13.00
CA VAL A 155 -7.33 -15.31 14.30
C VAL A 155 -7.75 -16.36 15.33
N GLU A 156 -8.55 -17.39 14.96
CA GLU A 156 -8.89 -18.50 15.85
C GLU A 156 -7.65 -19.28 16.30
N MET A 157 -6.71 -19.52 15.38
CA MET A 157 -5.46 -20.23 15.70
C MET A 157 -4.55 -19.39 16.61
N ILE A 158 -4.48 -18.08 16.39
CA ILE A 158 -3.71 -17.17 17.24
C ILE A 158 -4.30 -17.13 18.65
N ASP A 159 -5.61 -17.02 18.78
CA ASP A 159 -6.31 -16.99 20.08
C ASP A 159 -6.03 -18.26 20.89
N GLN A 160 -6.04 -19.43 20.25
CA GLN A 160 -5.78 -20.73 20.89
C GLN A 160 -4.37 -20.86 21.46
N ILE A 161 -3.36 -20.23 20.83
CA ILE A 161 -1.95 -20.38 21.25
C ILE A 161 -1.40 -19.18 22.03
N SER A 162 -2.15 -18.09 22.09
CA SER A 162 -1.73 -16.88 22.79
C SER A 162 -1.92 -17.03 24.30
N SER A 163 -0.87 -16.66 25.05
CA SER A 163 -0.97 -16.51 26.51
C SER A 163 -1.49 -15.14 26.95
N GLN A 164 -1.54 -14.18 26.03
CA GLN A 164 -1.99 -12.81 26.28
C GLN A 164 -3.34 -12.58 25.58
N LYS A 165 -4.17 -11.73 26.16
CA LYS A 165 -5.41 -11.30 25.53
C LYS A 165 -5.10 -10.42 24.31
N ILE A 166 -5.61 -10.83 23.16
CA ILE A 166 -5.44 -10.12 21.89
C ILE A 166 -6.82 -9.67 21.40
N GLN A 167 -6.90 -8.44 20.96
CA GLN A 167 -8.09 -7.88 20.33
C GLN A 167 -7.85 -7.68 18.84
N PHE A 168 -8.83 -7.98 18.02
CA PHE A 168 -8.71 -7.93 16.57
C PHE A 168 -9.63 -6.86 15.98
N ARG A 169 -9.08 -6.01 15.11
CA ARG A 169 -9.83 -4.94 14.42
C ARG A 169 -9.57 -5.01 12.93
N VAL A 170 -10.64 -5.02 12.15
CA VAL A 170 -10.57 -5.05 10.69
C VAL A 170 -10.77 -3.65 10.16
N ALA A 171 -9.83 -3.15 9.36
CA ALA A 171 -10.06 -1.99 8.52
C ALA A 171 -10.73 -2.46 7.22
N ALA A 172 -12.04 -2.31 7.13
CA ALA A 172 -12.87 -2.77 6.02
C ALA A 172 -13.30 -1.60 5.15
N VAL A 173 -13.46 -1.84 3.84
CA VAL A 173 -14.17 -0.90 2.96
C VAL A 173 -15.69 -1.15 3.02
N GLY A 174 -16.50 -0.15 2.66
CA GLY A 174 -17.95 -0.29 2.71
C GLY A 174 -18.51 -1.49 1.94
N SER A 175 -17.91 -1.84 0.80
CA SER A 175 -18.27 -3.04 0.05
C SER A 175 -17.99 -4.35 0.80
N LEU A 176 -16.95 -4.40 1.64
CA LEU A 176 -16.66 -5.57 2.47
C LEU A 176 -17.59 -5.64 3.69
N MET A 177 -17.97 -4.48 4.26
CA MET A 177 -18.96 -4.44 5.34
C MET A 177 -20.30 -5.08 4.94
N ALA A 178 -20.70 -4.90 3.68
CA ALA A 178 -21.91 -5.51 3.13
C ALA A 178 -21.84 -7.05 2.99
N GLU A 179 -20.64 -7.62 3.01
CA GLU A 179 -20.40 -9.07 2.89
C GLU A 179 -20.32 -9.80 4.26
N LEU A 180 -20.36 -9.08 5.39
CA LEU A 180 -20.07 -9.66 6.71
C LEU A 180 -21.06 -10.77 7.12
N ASP A 181 -22.34 -10.66 6.74
CA ASP A 181 -23.32 -11.71 7.00
C ASP A 181 -22.96 -13.03 6.29
N GLN A 182 -22.56 -12.94 5.01
CA GLN A 182 -22.16 -14.10 4.24
C GLN A 182 -20.87 -14.73 4.77
N ILE A 183 -19.92 -13.90 5.21
CA ILE A 183 -18.66 -14.34 5.83
C ILE A 183 -18.97 -15.07 7.15
N ALA A 184 -19.85 -14.52 7.97
CA ALA A 184 -20.26 -15.12 9.23
C ALA A 184 -20.91 -16.49 9.01
N ILE A 185 -21.84 -16.60 8.08
CA ILE A 185 -22.49 -17.87 7.70
C ILE A 185 -21.45 -18.90 7.23
N CYS A 186 -20.50 -18.49 6.39
CA CYS A 186 -19.46 -19.37 5.84
C CYS A 186 -18.59 -20.01 6.94
N LEU A 187 -18.35 -19.30 8.04
CA LEU A 187 -17.48 -19.73 9.14
C LEU A 187 -18.25 -20.25 10.37
N ASN A 188 -19.59 -20.30 10.33
CA ASN A 188 -20.44 -20.53 11.52
C ASN A 188 -20.15 -19.53 12.66
N TRP A 189 -19.92 -18.27 12.29
CA TRP A 189 -19.81 -17.14 13.20
C TRP A 189 -21.14 -16.37 13.24
N GLN A 190 -21.33 -15.54 14.25
CA GLN A 190 -22.44 -14.58 14.35
C GLN A 190 -21.95 -13.21 13.89
N HIS A 191 -22.81 -12.45 13.19
CA HIS A 191 -22.57 -11.06 12.85
C HIS A 191 -23.64 -10.16 13.46
N GLN A 192 -23.20 -9.09 14.12
CA GLN A 192 -24.08 -8.05 14.63
C GLN A 192 -23.34 -6.69 14.62
N ASN A 193 -23.84 -5.71 13.88
CA ASN A 193 -23.32 -4.32 13.87
C ASN A 193 -21.80 -4.24 13.65
N GLY A 194 -21.27 -4.96 12.65
CA GLY A 194 -19.84 -4.99 12.35
C GLY A 194 -19.00 -5.86 13.29
N ARG A 195 -19.61 -6.52 14.27
CA ARG A 195 -18.96 -7.46 15.18
C ARG A 195 -19.19 -8.89 14.70
N LEU A 196 -18.11 -9.61 14.51
CA LEU A 196 -18.08 -11.02 14.20
C LEU A 196 -17.69 -11.79 15.46
N THR A 197 -18.48 -12.78 15.86
CA THR A 197 -18.23 -13.57 17.09
C THR A 197 -18.32 -15.06 16.77
N ASN A 198 -17.30 -15.84 17.12
CA ASN A 198 -17.32 -17.28 16.95
C ASN A 198 -18.03 -17.97 18.13
N LYS A 199 -18.22 -19.28 18.02
CA LYS A 199 -18.87 -20.10 19.07
C LYS A 199 -18.16 -20.11 20.44
N ASN A 200 -16.87 -19.74 20.46
CA ASN A 200 -16.04 -19.71 21.67
C ASN A 200 -16.02 -18.31 22.32
N GLY A 201 -16.75 -17.33 21.77
CA GLY A 201 -16.77 -15.95 22.26
C GLY A 201 -15.64 -15.07 21.79
N LEU A 202 -14.80 -15.55 20.85
CA LEU A 202 -13.77 -14.72 20.21
C LEU A 202 -14.45 -13.68 19.32
N GLU A 203 -14.08 -12.41 19.52
CA GLU A 203 -14.66 -11.27 18.80
C GLU A 203 -13.66 -10.61 17.85
N VAL A 204 -14.14 -10.28 16.66
CA VAL A 204 -13.44 -9.45 15.66
C VAL A 204 -14.36 -8.31 15.26
N ILE A 205 -13.92 -7.06 15.41
CA ILE A 205 -14.76 -5.90 15.08
C ILE A 205 -14.26 -5.24 13.80
N CYS A 206 -15.18 -5.02 12.86
CA CYS A 206 -14.94 -4.41 11.57
C CYS A 206 -15.38 -2.94 11.57
N TYR A 207 -14.54 -2.06 11.01
CA TYR A 207 -14.82 -0.62 10.88
C TYR A 207 -14.59 -0.18 9.44
N SER A 208 -15.48 0.65 8.90
CA SER A 208 -15.37 1.16 7.53
C SER A 208 -14.54 2.45 7.41
N ASP A 209 -14.49 3.28 8.44
CA ASP A 209 -13.91 4.63 8.37
C ASP A 209 -12.85 4.92 9.43
N SER A 210 -12.22 3.89 9.99
CA SER A 210 -11.29 4.00 11.11
C SER A 210 -9.90 3.48 10.78
N PHE A 211 -9.50 3.52 9.52
CA PHE A 211 -8.23 2.94 9.04
C PHE A 211 -7.01 3.50 9.78
N ALA A 212 -6.92 4.84 9.90
CA ALA A 212 -5.81 5.50 10.58
C ALA A 212 -5.78 5.16 12.08
N ASP A 213 -6.95 5.16 12.73
CA ASP A 213 -7.08 4.82 14.16
C ASP A 213 -6.65 3.38 14.42
N ILE A 214 -7.11 2.43 13.59
CA ILE A 214 -6.75 1.01 13.68
C ILE A 214 -5.25 0.82 13.50
N LEU A 215 -4.64 1.39 12.46
CA LEU A 215 -3.21 1.23 12.22
C LEU A 215 -2.37 1.83 13.35
N ASN A 216 -2.74 3.01 13.86
CA ASN A 216 -1.98 3.64 14.95
C ASN A 216 -2.08 2.83 16.25
N ALA A 217 -3.24 2.26 16.56
CA ALA A 217 -3.44 1.44 17.76
C ALA A 217 -2.81 0.04 17.65
N ALA A 218 -2.50 -0.44 16.44
CA ALA A 218 -2.01 -1.80 16.23
C ALA A 218 -0.63 -2.04 16.83
N ASN A 219 -0.46 -3.20 17.48
CA ASN A 219 0.83 -3.75 17.87
C ASN A 219 1.45 -4.58 16.73
N LEU A 220 0.60 -5.21 15.90
CA LEU A 220 0.97 -5.99 14.74
C LEU A 220 -0.14 -5.91 13.68
N VAL A 221 0.22 -6.07 12.42
CA VAL A 221 -0.72 -6.08 11.31
C VAL A 221 -0.67 -7.43 10.59
N LEU A 222 -1.83 -8.04 10.39
CA LEU A 222 -2.04 -9.15 9.46
C LEU A 222 -2.58 -8.57 8.16
N GLY A 223 -1.73 -8.47 7.13
CA GLY A 223 -2.05 -7.69 5.95
C GLY A 223 -2.02 -8.51 4.66
N MET A 224 -3.14 -8.58 3.96
CA MET A 224 -3.29 -9.11 2.60
C MET A 224 -3.70 -7.98 1.66
N ALA A 225 -2.95 -6.86 1.69
CA ALA A 225 -3.26 -5.63 1.00
C ALA A 225 -1.99 -5.00 0.39
N GLY A 226 -2.17 -4.13 -0.60
CA GLY A 226 -1.06 -3.39 -1.21
C GLY A 226 -0.65 -2.18 -0.36
N THR A 227 -1.18 -1.02 -0.71
CA THR A 227 -0.87 0.27 -0.06
C THR A 227 -1.08 0.28 1.45
N ALA A 228 -2.09 -0.46 1.95
CA ALA A 228 -2.35 -0.51 3.39
C ALA A 228 -1.20 -1.17 4.19
N ASN A 229 -0.53 -2.19 3.63
CA ASN A 229 0.68 -2.75 4.24
C ASN A 229 1.86 -1.76 4.22
N GLU A 230 2.00 -0.99 3.14
CA GLU A 230 3.02 0.06 3.04
C GLU A 230 2.81 1.14 4.11
N GLN A 231 1.56 1.57 4.29
CA GLN A 231 1.19 2.54 5.32
C GLN A 231 1.42 2.00 6.75
N ALA A 232 1.10 0.73 6.99
CA ALA A 232 1.38 0.08 8.27
C ALA A 232 2.89 0.06 8.56
N VAL A 233 3.72 -0.35 7.58
CA VAL A 233 5.19 -0.31 7.71
C VAL A 233 5.69 1.11 7.94
N GLY A 234 5.15 2.11 7.23
CA GLY A 234 5.51 3.52 7.40
C GLY A 234 5.20 4.06 8.80
N LEU A 235 4.18 3.53 9.48
CA LEU A 235 3.88 3.79 10.88
C LEU A 235 4.74 2.95 11.85
N GLY A 236 5.74 2.22 11.34
CA GLY A 236 6.63 1.38 12.14
C GLY A 236 6.00 0.09 12.64
N LYS A 237 4.87 -0.32 12.09
CA LYS A 237 4.20 -1.56 12.52
C LYS A 237 4.82 -2.78 11.86
N PRO A 238 5.05 -3.88 12.59
CA PRO A 238 5.37 -5.16 11.98
C PRO A 238 4.17 -5.68 11.21
N VAL A 239 4.40 -6.15 10.00
CA VAL A 239 3.37 -6.74 9.14
C VAL A 239 3.69 -8.21 8.90
N ILE A 240 2.73 -9.08 9.11
CA ILE A 240 2.80 -10.48 8.67
C ILE A 240 1.78 -10.67 7.56
N THR A 241 2.22 -11.29 6.48
CA THR A 241 1.42 -11.53 5.29
C THR A 241 1.49 -12.98 4.83
N ILE A 242 0.41 -13.44 4.22
CA ILE A 242 0.29 -14.78 3.62
C ILE A 242 -0.23 -14.65 2.19
N PRO A 243 0.14 -15.52 1.26
CA PRO A 243 -0.45 -15.49 -0.07
C PRO A 243 -1.94 -15.86 -0.06
N GLY A 244 -2.76 -15.09 -0.76
CA GLY A 244 -4.19 -15.36 -0.95
C GLY A 244 -4.47 -16.24 -2.18
N ASN A 245 -5.74 -16.62 -2.34
CA ASN A 245 -6.23 -17.42 -3.47
C ASN A 245 -6.60 -16.58 -4.71
N GLY A 246 -6.64 -15.25 -4.59
CA GLY A 246 -7.05 -14.36 -5.66
C GLY A 246 -5.89 -13.87 -6.53
N PRO A 247 -6.19 -13.29 -7.71
CA PRO A 247 -5.17 -12.80 -8.64
C PRO A 247 -4.43 -11.55 -8.14
N ALA A 248 -5.01 -10.76 -7.24
CA ALA A 248 -4.40 -9.50 -6.78
C ALA A 248 -3.38 -9.69 -5.65
N PHE A 249 -3.58 -10.68 -4.76
CA PHE A 249 -2.66 -10.91 -3.64
C PHE A 249 -2.01 -12.29 -3.70
N THR A 250 -1.21 -12.51 -4.74
CA THR A 250 -0.45 -13.73 -4.97
C THR A 250 0.87 -13.75 -4.18
N TYR A 251 1.52 -14.92 -4.08
CA TYR A 251 2.88 -15.04 -3.56
C TYR A 251 3.85 -14.04 -4.23
N ARG A 252 3.80 -13.93 -5.56
CA ARG A 252 4.68 -13.02 -6.32
C ARG A 252 4.48 -11.55 -5.90
N PHE A 253 3.25 -11.16 -5.65
CA PHE A 253 2.94 -9.81 -5.20
C PHE A 253 3.45 -9.58 -3.75
N ALA A 254 3.20 -10.53 -2.85
CA ALA A 254 3.65 -10.47 -1.46
C ALA A 254 5.18 -10.48 -1.37
N GLU A 255 5.86 -11.27 -2.21
CA GLU A 255 7.33 -11.30 -2.30
C GLU A 255 7.90 -9.97 -2.80
N ALA A 256 7.27 -9.34 -3.79
CA ALA A 256 7.67 -8.00 -4.23
C ALA A 256 7.51 -6.95 -3.10
N GLN A 257 6.45 -7.06 -2.29
CA GLN A 257 6.30 -6.20 -1.11
C GLN A 257 7.40 -6.44 -0.06
N LEU A 258 7.85 -7.68 0.11
CA LEU A 258 8.96 -8.00 1.02
C LEU A 258 10.24 -7.23 0.63
N ARG A 259 10.58 -7.19 -0.65
CA ARG A 259 11.72 -6.42 -1.15
C ARG A 259 11.53 -4.92 -0.94
N LEU A 260 10.33 -4.41 -1.20
CA LEU A 260 9.98 -3.00 -1.05
C LEU A 260 10.04 -2.55 0.40
N LEU A 261 9.42 -3.30 1.32
CA LEU A 261 9.16 -2.88 2.70
C LEU A 261 10.24 -3.36 3.70
N GLY A 262 11.12 -4.26 3.26
CA GLY A 262 12.26 -4.73 4.04
C GLY A 262 11.85 -5.51 5.27
N LEU A 263 12.58 -5.32 6.36
CA LEU A 263 12.46 -6.16 7.55
C LEU A 263 11.10 -6.09 8.27
N SER A 264 10.33 -5.02 8.07
CA SER A 264 9.04 -4.83 8.78
C SER A 264 7.92 -5.72 8.24
N ILE A 265 8.10 -6.36 7.09
CA ILE A 265 7.11 -7.31 6.56
C ILE A 265 7.69 -8.72 6.51
N GLN A 266 6.91 -9.69 6.97
CA GLN A 266 7.26 -11.11 6.99
C GLN A 266 6.23 -11.89 6.19
N LEU A 267 6.69 -12.57 5.13
CA LEU A 267 5.86 -13.40 4.28
C LEU A 267 5.96 -14.87 4.73
N ILE A 268 4.83 -15.47 5.04
CA ILE A 268 4.74 -16.87 5.45
C ILE A 268 4.05 -17.69 4.36
N GLY A 269 4.76 -18.71 3.87
CA GLY A 269 4.29 -19.56 2.78
C GLY A 269 4.62 -19.04 1.39
N THR A 270 4.66 -19.97 0.42
CA THR A 270 4.98 -19.71 -1.01
C THR A 270 3.83 -20.04 -1.96
N LYS A 271 2.73 -20.55 -1.44
CA LYS A 271 1.49 -20.91 -2.15
C LYS A 271 0.29 -20.31 -1.40
N PRO A 272 -0.91 -20.32 -2.01
CA PRO A 272 -2.12 -19.92 -1.30
C PRO A 272 -2.23 -20.60 0.06
N ALA A 273 -2.58 -19.82 1.10
CA ALA A 273 -2.52 -20.28 2.48
C ALA A 273 -3.49 -21.45 2.72
N ASP A 274 -2.94 -22.54 3.22
CA ASP A 274 -3.63 -23.70 3.79
C ASP A 274 -3.48 -23.72 5.32
N ASP A 275 -4.07 -24.69 5.99
CA ASP A 275 -4.04 -24.81 7.45
C ASP A 275 -2.60 -24.91 8.00
N SER A 276 -1.67 -25.52 7.26
CA SER A 276 -0.26 -25.59 7.66
C SER A 276 0.39 -24.20 7.67
N ILE A 277 0.15 -23.39 6.64
CA ILE A 277 0.65 -22.02 6.53
C ILE A 277 -0.02 -21.15 7.62
N LEU A 278 -1.32 -21.32 7.86
CA LEU A 278 -2.02 -20.60 8.93
C LEU A 278 -1.43 -20.91 10.31
N ASN A 279 -1.16 -22.18 10.62
CA ASN A 279 -0.51 -22.58 11.88
C ASN A 279 0.90 -21.98 12.02
N GLN A 280 1.72 -22.03 10.96
CA GLN A 280 3.05 -21.40 10.97
C GLN A 280 2.94 -19.90 11.19
N THR A 281 1.94 -19.26 10.57
CA THR A 281 1.68 -17.83 10.72
C THR A 281 1.27 -17.46 12.14
N ALA A 282 0.40 -18.26 12.76
CA ALA A 282 -0.01 -18.05 14.16
C ALA A 282 1.18 -18.12 15.12
N GLN A 283 2.08 -19.10 14.96
CA GLN A 283 3.32 -19.18 15.72
C GLN A 283 4.23 -17.96 15.48
N LYS A 284 4.31 -17.51 14.23
CA LYS A 284 5.13 -16.34 13.88
C LYS A 284 4.57 -15.05 14.48
N VAL A 285 3.25 -14.90 14.56
CA VAL A 285 2.59 -13.78 15.24
C VAL A 285 3.03 -13.73 16.70
N LYS A 286 2.91 -14.85 17.43
CA LYS A 286 3.36 -14.93 18.82
C LYS A 286 4.81 -14.53 18.99
N GLN A 287 5.73 -15.13 18.23
CA GLN A 287 7.15 -14.80 18.26
C GLN A 287 7.43 -13.32 17.95
N THR A 288 6.68 -12.73 17.03
CA THR A 288 6.85 -11.32 16.62
C THR A 288 6.42 -10.38 17.73
N LEU A 289 5.29 -10.63 18.39
CA LEU A 289 4.79 -9.81 19.49
C LEU A 289 5.70 -9.85 20.74
N GLU A 290 6.38 -10.96 20.96
CA GLU A 290 7.33 -11.15 22.08
C GLU A 290 8.73 -10.55 21.78
N ASN A 291 9.05 -10.22 20.54
CA ASN A 291 10.37 -9.73 20.13
C ASN A 291 10.44 -8.19 20.14
N THR A 292 10.69 -7.62 21.30
CA THR A 292 10.76 -6.17 21.51
C THR A 292 11.86 -5.47 20.70
N GLU A 293 12.98 -6.16 20.45
CA GLU A 293 14.06 -5.63 19.61
C GLU A 293 13.64 -5.49 18.16
N TYR A 294 13.00 -6.53 17.60
CA TYR A 294 12.46 -6.49 16.26
C TYR A 294 11.40 -5.38 16.10
N LEU A 295 10.53 -5.20 17.09
CA LEU A 295 9.53 -4.12 17.06
C LEU A 295 10.19 -2.74 16.98
N LYS A 296 11.29 -2.51 17.68
CA LYS A 296 12.08 -1.26 17.59
C LYS A 296 12.71 -1.09 16.21
N LEU A 297 13.24 -2.18 15.62
CA LEU A 297 13.81 -2.14 14.26
C LEU A 297 12.73 -1.78 13.21
N CYS A 298 11.48 -2.21 13.39
CA CYS A 298 10.37 -1.86 12.50
C CYS A 298 10.11 -0.35 12.46
N LEU A 299 10.24 0.36 13.57
CA LEU A 299 10.10 1.84 13.60
C LEU A 299 11.12 2.52 12.70
N ASN A 300 12.39 2.18 12.83
CA ASN A 300 13.46 2.76 12.01
C ASN A 300 13.31 2.39 10.52
N ASN A 301 12.96 1.13 10.24
CA ASN A 301 12.73 0.66 8.88
C ASN A 301 11.54 1.38 8.23
N GLY A 302 10.48 1.62 8.97
CA GLY A 302 9.31 2.35 8.48
C GLY A 302 9.67 3.75 7.97
N GLU A 303 10.42 4.52 8.76
CA GLU A 303 10.88 5.85 8.37
C GLU A 303 11.84 5.77 7.17
N GLN A 304 12.74 4.80 7.13
CA GLN A 304 13.68 4.63 6.02
C GLN A 304 12.97 4.28 4.69
N ARG A 305 11.94 3.43 4.74
CA ARG A 305 11.25 2.93 3.55
C ARG A 305 10.18 3.89 3.03
N MET A 306 9.45 4.54 3.92
CA MET A 306 8.27 5.34 3.57
C MET A 306 8.47 6.84 3.80
N GLY A 307 9.47 7.23 4.58
CA GLY A 307 9.69 8.62 4.99
C GLY A 307 8.67 9.12 6.01
N LYS A 308 8.82 10.39 6.36
CA LYS A 308 7.90 11.09 7.28
C LYS A 308 6.70 11.66 6.54
N PRO A 309 5.56 11.88 7.20
CA PRO A 309 4.43 12.65 6.66
C PRO A 309 4.84 14.05 6.18
N GLY A 310 4.02 14.67 5.33
CA GLY A 310 4.23 16.00 4.78
C GLY A 310 4.65 16.03 3.32
N GLY A 311 4.70 14.87 2.65
CA GLY A 311 5.07 14.78 1.24
C GLY A 311 4.15 15.58 0.32
N SER A 312 2.84 15.51 0.50
CA SER A 312 1.87 16.28 -0.29
C SER A 312 2.06 17.79 -0.14
N LEU A 313 2.30 18.27 1.08
CA LEU A 313 2.52 19.70 1.34
C LEU A 313 3.78 20.21 0.64
N LYS A 314 4.88 19.46 0.70
CA LYS A 314 6.14 19.84 0.06
C LYS A 314 6.03 19.85 -1.48
N ILE A 315 5.31 18.87 -2.06
CA ILE A 315 5.02 18.84 -3.49
C ILE A 315 4.15 20.04 -3.89
N ALA A 316 3.09 20.34 -3.14
CA ALA A 316 2.23 21.48 -3.39
C ALA A 316 3.01 22.80 -3.30
N GLN A 317 3.85 22.97 -2.29
CA GLN A 317 4.71 24.15 -2.16
C GLN A 317 5.68 24.31 -3.33
N PHE A 318 6.27 23.21 -3.82
CA PHE A 318 7.12 23.22 -5.00
C PHE A 318 6.34 23.71 -6.24
N ILE A 319 5.09 23.22 -6.43
CA ILE A 319 4.23 23.64 -7.55
C ILE A 319 3.95 25.14 -7.47
N ILE A 320 3.53 25.65 -6.30
CA ILE A 320 3.22 27.07 -6.09
C ILE A 320 4.45 27.93 -6.38
N ASN A 321 5.62 27.55 -5.88
CA ASN A 321 6.86 28.28 -6.10
C ASN A 321 7.27 28.29 -7.59
N SER A 322 7.03 27.16 -8.30
CA SER A 322 7.32 27.05 -9.74
C SER A 322 6.47 28.00 -10.58
N VAL A 323 5.19 28.13 -10.25
CA VAL A 323 4.25 29.03 -10.96
C VAL A 323 4.51 30.49 -10.61
N SER A 324 4.87 30.78 -9.35
CA SER A 324 5.13 32.14 -8.85
C SER A 324 6.47 32.72 -9.31
N GLY A 325 7.28 32.00 -10.11
CA GLY A 325 8.60 32.46 -10.54
C GLY A 325 9.66 32.55 -9.42
N LYS A 326 9.41 31.94 -8.24
CA LYS A 326 10.30 31.97 -7.09
C LYS A 326 11.35 30.84 -7.07
N LEU A 327 11.37 30.01 -8.12
CA LEU A 327 12.43 29.04 -8.37
C LEU A 327 13.40 29.64 -9.38
N SER A 328 14.34 30.44 -8.88
CA SER A 328 15.53 30.88 -9.64
C SER A 328 16.69 29.92 -9.39
#